data_cd3640e40cf306d88ba64cfe9e1e3d95
#
_entry.id   cd3640e40cf306d88ba64cfe9e1e3d95
#
_cell.length_a   1.000
_cell.length_b   1.000
_cell.length_c   1.000
_cell.angle_alpha   90.00
_cell.angle_beta   90.00
_cell.angle_gamma   90.00
#
_symmetry.space_group_name_H-M   'P 1'
#
loop_
_entity.id
_entity.type
_entity.pdbx_description
1 polymer ?
#
loop_
_entity_poly.entity_id
_entity_poly.type
_entity_poly.pdbx_seq_one_letter_code
_entity_poly.pdbx_strand_id
1 'polypeptide(L)'
;MPVVDYTARPPSEGEQMDQHYRAAWDGLTAPGAPFAWSVTDVRGVPTRTYDAAPPNLALLWAGSVAHGDADYLVYQDERMSYAEAHAQVDALASHLAAIGVGHGDRVALAMRNYPEWVLGYWATLKLGAAVVGLNAWWTGPEMEFGLADSSPRALLCDGERLDGVVPYLEALRADGPMHVVGVRLDPDAGLPVDAVRWEDAVTGAADLPVAPMADIGPEDDLCIFYTSGTTGHPKGAVLTHRGAASNLLNLAFWQTMAGAAQDMAVAAGEPPTGSDKQSGESYPGSVLAVPLFHVTGCNCCLHPVTAVGGRLTLMHRWNPEVALELIERERPSTFTGVPTMVRELINSPDFDRRDTSSLAHLGGGGAAVQPDLVQKIEERIEGRPSTGYGLTEVNGVISINANQFFMAKPASAGSPCPVMETRIVGEDGTDQPTGGHGELWVRGGNVFRGYLNRPEANAESLTDGWFHTGDIGYLDEDGFLFLVDRAKDMVLRSGENVYCAEVEAAIYQHPAIAEAAAFAVPDERHGEVVGVAVVLLPDADLAADALRDHTRALISGFKVPEHVWFLDDPLPRNANGKFVKRTLRDQLVGTPAR
;
A
#
# COMPACT_ATOMS: atom_id res chain seq x y z
N MET A 1 -22.38 -27.21 -5.68
CA MET A 1 -21.17 -27.96 -5.30
C MET A 1 -20.72 -27.39 -3.97
N PRO A 2 -20.19 -28.16 -3.01
CA PRO A 2 -19.65 -27.55 -1.82
C PRO A 2 -18.53 -26.59 -2.25
N VAL A 3 -18.66 -25.34 -1.88
CA VAL A 3 -17.59 -24.34 -1.99
C VAL A 3 -16.44 -24.96 -1.20
N VAL A 4 -15.30 -25.21 -1.85
CA VAL A 4 -14.08 -25.58 -1.14
C VAL A 4 -13.77 -24.37 -0.28
N ASP A 5 -13.96 -24.54 1.02
CA ASP A 5 -13.77 -23.48 2.00
C ASP A 5 -12.26 -23.30 2.18
N TYR A 6 -11.64 -22.54 1.27
CA TYR A 6 -10.28 -22.02 1.46
C TYR A 6 -10.35 -20.90 2.51
N THR A 7 -10.80 -21.27 3.71
CA THR A 7 -10.67 -20.39 4.86
C THR A 7 -9.20 -20.10 5.07
N ALA A 8 -8.88 -18.85 5.37
CA ALA A 8 -7.58 -18.52 5.92
C ALA A 8 -7.28 -19.54 7.03
N ARG A 9 -6.37 -20.46 6.76
CA ARG A 9 -5.90 -21.47 7.71
C ARG A 9 -4.53 -21.04 8.19
N PRO A 10 -4.21 -21.27 9.48
CA PRO A 10 -2.82 -21.19 9.89
C PRO A 10 -2.01 -22.21 9.08
N PRO A 11 -0.71 -21.96 8.89
CA PRO A 11 0.19 -22.87 8.19
C PRO A 11 0.14 -24.31 8.73
N SER A 12 0.45 -25.34 7.93
CA SER A 12 0.24 -26.77 8.24
C SER A 12 1.29 -27.39 9.19
N GLU A 13 1.06 -28.61 9.63
CA GLU A 13 1.85 -29.33 10.66
C GLU A 13 3.26 -29.80 10.23
N GLY A 14 3.75 -29.44 9.06
CA GLY A 14 5.00 -29.99 8.51
C GLY A 14 6.29 -29.42 9.08
N GLU A 15 6.28 -28.28 9.75
CA GLU A 15 7.47 -27.63 10.28
C GLU A 15 7.30 -27.28 11.76
N GLN A 16 8.36 -27.48 12.57
CA GLN A 16 8.34 -27.25 14.04
C GLN A 16 7.96 -25.80 14.47
N MET A 17 7.90 -24.87 13.53
CA MET A 17 7.48 -23.48 13.73
C MET A 17 5.98 -23.30 13.93
N ASP A 18 5.19 -24.33 13.67
CA ASP A 18 3.81 -24.17 13.27
C ASP A 18 2.80 -24.25 14.42
N GLN A 19 3.06 -25.10 15.44
CA GLN A 19 2.06 -25.34 16.47
C GLN A 19 1.72 -24.10 17.30
N HIS A 20 2.70 -23.23 17.60
CA HIS A 20 2.46 -22.03 18.39
C HIS A 20 1.72 -20.97 17.60
N TYR A 21 2.05 -20.79 16.31
CA TYR A 21 1.32 -19.88 15.43
C TYR A 21 -0.11 -20.33 15.19
N ARG A 22 -0.33 -21.65 15.00
CA ARG A 22 -1.69 -22.21 14.88
C ARG A 22 -2.49 -21.99 16.15
N ALA A 23 -1.90 -22.30 17.31
CA ALA A 23 -2.54 -22.09 18.59
C ALA A 23 -2.86 -20.60 18.85
N ALA A 24 -1.93 -19.71 18.48
CA ALA A 24 -2.14 -18.27 18.55
C ALA A 24 -3.26 -17.81 17.59
N TRP A 25 -3.25 -18.29 16.34
CA TRP A 25 -4.29 -18.00 15.35
C TRP A 25 -5.67 -18.43 15.88
N ASP A 26 -5.81 -19.71 16.27
CA ASP A 26 -7.07 -20.26 16.74
C ASP A 26 -7.54 -19.55 18.03
N GLY A 27 -6.61 -19.26 18.95
CA GLY A 27 -6.92 -18.52 20.17
C GLY A 27 -7.38 -17.08 19.91
N LEU A 28 -6.74 -16.38 19.00
CA LEU A 28 -7.05 -14.98 18.68
C LEU A 28 -8.30 -14.80 17.83
N THR A 29 -8.70 -15.82 17.05
CA THR A 29 -9.89 -15.80 16.20
C THR A 29 -11.09 -16.57 16.78
N ALA A 30 -10.94 -17.20 17.95
CA ALA A 30 -12.01 -17.90 18.64
C ALA A 30 -13.20 -16.97 18.96
N PRO A 31 -14.43 -17.47 19.07
CA PRO A 31 -15.58 -16.65 19.46
C PRO A 31 -15.32 -15.86 20.75
N GLY A 32 -15.50 -14.53 20.68
CA GLY A 32 -15.24 -13.61 21.81
C GLY A 32 -13.78 -13.20 21.98
N ALA A 33 -12.85 -13.72 21.18
CA ALA A 33 -11.46 -13.26 21.15
C ALA A 33 -11.31 -11.91 20.44
N PRO A 34 -10.16 -11.21 20.58
CA PRO A 34 -9.97 -9.87 20.02
C PRO A 34 -10.14 -9.78 18.50
N PHE A 35 -9.88 -10.86 17.77
CA PHE A 35 -10.01 -10.93 16.30
C PHE A 35 -11.07 -11.95 15.87
N ALA A 36 -12.03 -12.26 16.75
CA ALA A 36 -13.21 -13.03 16.37
C ALA A 36 -13.93 -12.35 15.21
N TRP A 37 -14.51 -13.16 14.34
CA TRP A 37 -15.25 -12.67 13.18
C TRP A 37 -16.57 -13.44 13.02
N SER A 38 -17.53 -12.78 12.39
CA SER A 38 -18.81 -13.37 12.03
C SER A 38 -19.15 -13.04 10.58
N VAL A 39 -20.15 -13.74 10.04
CA VAL A 39 -20.68 -13.44 8.71
C VAL A 39 -21.81 -12.44 8.86
N THR A 40 -21.66 -11.27 8.24
CA THR A 40 -22.66 -10.20 8.22
C THR A 40 -23.13 -9.93 6.80
N ASP A 41 -24.32 -9.38 6.63
CA ASP A 41 -24.76 -8.89 5.33
C ASP A 41 -24.06 -7.55 5.04
N VAL A 42 -23.30 -7.54 3.95
CA VAL A 42 -22.64 -6.35 3.45
C VAL A 42 -23.16 -6.05 2.05
N ARG A 43 -24.04 -5.07 1.93
CA ARG A 43 -24.64 -4.67 0.63
C ARG A 43 -25.29 -5.86 -0.11
N GLY A 44 -25.96 -6.76 0.62
CA GLY A 44 -26.60 -7.95 0.08
C GLY A 44 -25.68 -9.16 -0.11
N VAL A 45 -24.43 -9.09 0.35
CA VAL A 45 -23.43 -10.19 0.24
C VAL A 45 -23.06 -10.69 1.64
N PRO A 46 -23.23 -11.99 1.94
CA PRO A 46 -22.67 -12.60 3.16
C PRO A 46 -21.15 -12.44 3.17
N THR A 47 -20.62 -11.72 4.15
CA THR A 47 -19.22 -11.31 4.19
C THR A 47 -18.65 -11.50 5.61
N ARG A 48 -17.41 -12.00 5.71
CA ARG A 48 -16.70 -12.08 6.99
C ARG A 48 -16.27 -10.68 7.43
N THR A 49 -16.61 -10.33 8.67
CA THR A 49 -16.23 -9.06 9.31
C THR A 49 -15.78 -9.31 10.73
N TYR A 50 -14.82 -8.56 11.23
CA TYR A 50 -14.40 -8.64 12.62
C TYR A 50 -15.50 -8.12 13.54
N ASP A 51 -15.80 -8.88 14.62
CA ASP A 51 -16.83 -8.52 15.59
C ASP A 51 -16.45 -7.26 16.39
N ALA A 52 -15.15 -7.03 16.62
CA ALA A 52 -14.61 -5.90 17.38
C ALA A 52 -14.22 -4.71 16.48
N ALA A 53 -14.50 -4.73 15.17
CA ALA A 53 -14.16 -3.61 14.31
C ALA A 53 -14.91 -2.33 14.73
N PRO A 54 -14.22 -1.17 14.85
CA PRO A 54 -14.90 0.09 15.06
C PRO A 54 -15.81 0.38 13.85
N PRO A 55 -17.01 0.93 14.07
CA PRO A 55 -17.94 1.20 12.98
C PRO A 55 -17.40 2.21 11.97
N ASN A 56 -16.48 3.09 12.39
CA ASN A 56 -15.83 4.05 11.52
C ASN A 56 -14.45 4.49 12.03
N LEU A 57 -13.62 5.04 11.14
CA LEU A 57 -12.27 5.50 11.45
C LEU A 57 -12.22 6.87 12.15
N ALA A 58 -13.30 7.66 12.12
CA ALA A 58 -13.37 8.90 12.89
C ALA A 58 -13.30 8.62 14.41
N LEU A 59 -13.78 7.45 14.84
CA LEU A 59 -13.64 7.00 16.24
C LEU A 59 -12.19 6.67 16.61
N LEU A 60 -11.39 6.16 15.66
CA LEU A 60 -9.96 5.98 15.86
C LEU A 60 -9.29 7.33 16.18
N TRP A 61 -9.57 8.35 15.35
CA TRP A 61 -9.07 9.70 15.58
C TRP A 61 -9.55 10.26 16.93
N ALA A 62 -10.83 10.18 17.21
CA ALA A 62 -11.38 10.68 18.48
C ALA A 62 -10.72 10.00 19.70
N GLY A 63 -10.44 8.70 19.63
CA GLY A 63 -9.74 7.95 20.69
C GLY A 63 -8.29 8.38 20.86
N SER A 64 -7.63 8.85 19.83
CA SER A 64 -6.22 9.24 19.86
C SER A 64 -5.94 10.50 20.71
N VAL A 65 -6.98 11.24 21.11
CA VAL A 65 -6.86 12.37 22.05
C VAL A 65 -6.21 11.94 23.38
N ALA A 66 -6.33 10.66 23.74
CA ALA A 66 -5.72 10.11 24.96
C ALA A 66 -4.18 10.13 24.94
N HIS A 67 -3.55 10.31 23.78
CA HIS A 67 -2.09 10.36 23.65
C HIS A 67 -1.51 11.75 24.00
N GLY A 68 -2.35 12.79 24.10
CA GLY A 68 -2.01 14.10 24.66
C GLY A 68 -0.78 14.75 24.02
N ASP A 69 0.24 15.01 24.83
CA ASP A 69 1.45 15.71 24.41
C ASP A 69 2.50 14.79 23.72
N ALA A 70 2.17 13.51 23.48
CA ALA A 70 3.06 12.64 22.72
C ALA A 70 3.21 13.14 21.28
N ASP A 71 4.43 13.02 20.73
CA ASP A 71 4.72 13.39 19.35
C ASP A 71 3.90 12.53 18.38
N TYR A 72 3.21 13.18 17.47
CA TYR A 72 2.42 12.54 16.41
C TYR A 72 3.07 12.67 15.05
N LEU A 73 3.32 13.89 14.58
CA LEU A 73 3.86 14.18 13.26
C LEU A 73 5.22 14.86 13.38
N VAL A 74 6.17 14.36 12.60
CA VAL A 74 7.48 14.96 12.41
C VAL A 74 7.71 15.20 10.93
N TYR A 75 8.04 16.42 10.56
CA TYR A 75 8.37 16.81 9.20
C TYR A 75 9.53 17.80 9.21
N GLN A 76 10.69 17.38 8.68
CA GLN A 76 11.92 18.16 8.77
C GLN A 76 12.25 18.52 10.24
N ASP A 77 12.23 19.82 10.58
CA ASP A 77 12.45 20.33 11.93
C ASP A 77 11.13 20.61 12.68
N GLU A 78 9.98 20.43 12.02
CA GLU A 78 8.66 20.61 12.61
C GLU A 78 8.27 19.36 13.41
N ARG A 79 7.69 19.57 14.58
CA ARG A 79 7.19 18.53 15.46
C ARG A 79 5.84 18.92 16.00
N MET A 80 4.88 18.01 15.94
CA MET A 80 3.51 18.25 16.38
C MET A 80 3.04 17.11 17.28
N SER A 81 2.53 17.44 18.45
CA SER A 81 1.90 16.49 19.35
C SER A 81 0.49 16.09 18.90
N TYR A 82 -0.06 15.02 19.50
CA TYR A 82 -1.46 14.66 19.29
C TYR A 82 -2.41 15.78 19.71
N ALA A 83 -2.15 16.45 20.86
CA ALA A 83 -2.97 17.55 21.33
C ALA A 83 -3.01 18.73 20.36
N GLU A 84 -1.85 19.13 19.80
CA GLU A 84 -1.78 20.19 18.79
C GLU A 84 -2.46 19.78 17.48
N ALA A 85 -2.30 18.52 17.07
CA ALA A 85 -2.96 17.98 15.89
C ALA A 85 -4.49 17.98 16.05
N HIS A 86 -5.01 17.57 17.21
CA HIS A 86 -6.45 17.64 17.51
C HIS A 86 -6.98 19.06 17.45
N ALA A 87 -6.27 20.03 18.01
CA ALA A 87 -6.68 21.44 17.95
C ALA A 87 -6.77 21.95 16.50
N GLN A 88 -5.79 21.62 15.65
CA GLN A 88 -5.80 22.02 14.24
C GLN A 88 -6.87 21.29 13.43
N VAL A 89 -7.08 19.98 13.68
CA VAL A 89 -8.15 19.21 13.05
C VAL A 89 -9.53 19.78 13.38
N ASP A 90 -9.75 20.15 14.65
CA ASP A 90 -11.01 20.75 15.07
C ASP A 90 -11.25 22.12 14.44
N ALA A 91 -10.22 22.94 14.36
CA ALA A 91 -10.29 24.24 13.68
C ALA A 91 -10.57 24.07 12.18
N LEU A 92 -9.82 23.22 11.49
CA LEU A 92 -10.04 22.96 10.07
C LEU A 92 -11.43 22.36 9.80
N ALA A 93 -11.89 21.40 10.61
CA ALA A 93 -13.23 20.84 10.48
C ALA A 93 -14.31 21.92 10.65
N SER A 94 -14.15 22.86 11.60
CA SER A 94 -15.06 23.98 11.78
C SER A 94 -15.08 24.92 10.57
N HIS A 95 -13.91 25.21 9.97
CA HIS A 95 -13.80 25.97 8.73
C HIS A 95 -14.51 25.25 7.57
N LEU A 96 -14.22 23.96 7.36
CA LEU A 96 -14.84 23.15 6.31
C LEU A 96 -16.38 23.08 6.48
N ALA A 97 -16.87 22.92 7.71
CA ALA A 97 -18.31 22.93 8.00
C ALA A 97 -18.95 24.30 7.67
N ALA A 98 -18.26 25.40 7.99
CA ALA A 98 -18.74 26.77 7.70
C ALA A 98 -18.88 27.04 6.19
N ILE A 99 -18.04 26.42 5.34
CA ILE A 99 -18.17 26.50 3.88
C ILE A 99 -19.11 25.40 3.31
N GLY A 100 -19.81 24.67 4.18
CA GLY A 100 -20.86 23.74 3.83
C GLY A 100 -20.42 22.30 3.57
N VAL A 101 -19.21 21.90 3.96
CA VAL A 101 -18.79 20.49 3.93
C VAL A 101 -19.49 19.73 5.05
N GLY A 102 -20.08 18.58 4.73
CA GLY A 102 -20.78 17.73 5.68
C GLY A 102 -20.80 16.28 5.26
N HIS A 103 -21.62 15.48 5.95
CA HIS A 103 -21.75 14.05 5.70
C HIS A 103 -22.11 13.75 4.23
N GLY A 104 -21.35 12.85 3.62
CA GLY A 104 -21.50 12.44 2.22
C GLY A 104 -20.87 13.37 1.18
N ASP A 105 -20.37 14.54 1.58
CA ASP A 105 -19.56 15.40 0.70
C ASP A 105 -18.15 14.79 0.48
N ARG A 106 -17.36 15.44 -0.38
CA ARG A 106 -15.96 15.06 -0.67
C ARG A 106 -15.03 16.24 -0.49
N VAL A 107 -13.83 15.96 0.05
CA VAL A 107 -12.73 16.92 0.16
C VAL A 107 -11.50 16.35 -0.53
N ALA A 108 -10.99 17.05 -1.53
CA ALA A 108 -9.78 16.63 -2.24
C ALA A 108 -8.52 17.09 -1.52
N LEU A 109 -7.55 16.19 -1.38
CA LEU A 109 -6.22 16.47 -0.86
C LEU A 109 -5.21 16.26 -1.99
N ALA A 110 -4.58 17.36 -2.46
CA ALA A 110 -3.62 17.38 -3.56
C ALA A 110 -2.30 18.01 -3.10
N MET A 111 -1.48 17.26 -2.39
CA MET A 111 -0.20 17.73 -1.89
C MET A 111 0.74 16.56 -1.57
N ARG A 112 2.02 16.86 -1.35
CA ARG A 112 3.02 15.89 -0.89
C ARG A 112 2.72 15.40 0.53
N ASN A 113 3.60 14.56 1.08
CA ASN A 113 3.53 14.11 2.46
C ASN A 113 3.85 15.28 3.43
N TYR A 114 2.85 16.07 3.74
CA TYR A 114 2.90 17.15 4.72
C TYR A 114 2.04 16.82 5.93
N PRO A 115 2.31 17.41 7.11
CA PRO A 115 1.41 17.34 8.27
C PRO A 115 -0.03 17.75 7.91
N GLU A 116 -0.19 18.76 7.09
CA GLU A 116 -1.49 19.28 6.65
C GLU A 116 -2.32 18.25 5.85
N TRP A 117 -1.68 17.30 5.15
CA TRP A 117 -2.39 16.19 4.54
C TRP A 117 -3.08 15.32 5.59
N VAL A 118 -2.36 14.99 6.67
CA VAL A 118 -2.88 14.17 7.77
C VAL A 118 -3.99 14.89 8.51
N LEU A 119 -3.80 16.20 8.80
CA LEU A 119 -4.81 17.03 9.47
C LEU A 119 -6.07 17.20 8.61
N GLY A 120 -5.90 17.44 7.30
CA GLY A 120 -6.99 17.50 6.32
C GLY A 120 -7.78 16.19 6.22
N TYR A 121 -7.07 15.06 6.27
CA TYR A 121 -7.68 13.74 6.29
C TYR A 121 -8.61 13.56 7.50
N TRP A 122 -8.11 13.78 8.72
CA TRP A 122 -8.90 13.61 9.93
C TRP A 122 -10.03 14.64 10.07
N ALA A 123 -9.80 15.89 9.64
CA ALA A 123 -10.84 16.93 9.66
C ALA A 123 -12.00 16.57 8.72
N THR A 124 -11.70 16.03 7.56
CA THR A 124 -12.70 15.54 6.59
C THR A 124 -13.52 14.40 7.17
N LEU A 125 -12.85 13.39 7.74
CA LEU A 125 -13.54 12.25 8.34
C LEU A 125 -14.41 12.64 9.53
N LYS A 126 -13.98 13.60 10.34
CA LYS A 126 -14.78 14.11 11.47
C LYS A 126 -16.15 14.62 11.02
N LEU A 127 -16.24 15.19 9.81
CA LEU A 127 -17.47 15.71 9.23
C LEU A 127 -18.31 14.63 8.50
N GLY A 128 -17.86 13.38 8.46
CA GLY A 128 -18.51 12.33 7.67
C GLY A 128 -18.38 12.52 6.16
N ALA A 129 -17.44 13.33 5.72
CA ALA A 129 -17.10 13.52 4.32
C ALA A 129 -16.00 12.53 3.89
N ALA A 130 -15.95 12.19 2.61
CA ALA A 130 -14.94 11.32 2.05
C ALA A 130 -13.73 12.11 1.56
N VAL A 131 -12.53 11.60 1.85
CA VAL A 131 -11.29 12.16 1.32
C VAL A 131 -11.07 11.71 -0.12
N VAL A 132 -10.76 12.63 -1.03
CA VAL A 132 -10.27 12.30 -2.38
C VAL A 132 -8.76 12.51 -2.40
N GLY A 133 -8.00 11.44 -2.33
CA GLY A 133 -6.54 11.50 -2.40
C GLY A 133 -6.06 11.61 -3.84
N LEU A 134 -5.68 12.81 -4.27
CA LEU A 134 -5.14 13.05 -5.60
C LEU A 134 -3.62 12.83 -5.63
N ASN A 135 -3.17 12.22 -6.72
CA ASN A 135 -1.75 11.96 -6.89
C ASN A 135 -0.97 13.28 -7.04
N ALA A 136 -0.08 13.56 -6.09
CA ALA A 136 0.70 14.80 -6.06
C ALA A 136 1.75 14.94 -7.18
N TRP A 137 1.89 13.96 -8.06
CA TRP A 137 2.72 14.02 -9.28
C TRP A 137 1.89 14.24 -10.55
N TRP A 138 0.56 14.33 -10.44
CA TRP A 138 -0.29 14.59 -11.59
C TRP A 138 -0.05 15.97 -12.17
N THR A 139 -0.13 16.04 -13.49
CA THR A 139 -0.17 17.28 -14.25
C THR A 139 -1.50 18.01 -14.07
N GLY A 140 -1.59 19.27 -14.47
CA GLY A 140 -2.84 20.05 -14.42
C GLY A 140 -4.05 19.33 -15.05
N PRO A 141 -3.95 18.81 -16.30
CA PRO A 141 -5.03 18.05 -16.93
C PRO A 141 -5.44 16.77 -16.18
N GLU A 142 -4.48 16.06 -15.58
CA GLU A 142 -4.79 14.87 -14.78
C GLU A 142 -5.50 15.24 -13.47
N MET A 143 -5.11 16.35 -12.84
CA MET A 143 -5.80 16.87 -11.66
C MET A 143 -7.21 17.39 -12.01
N GLU A 144 -7.37 18.09 -13.12
CA GLU A 144 -8.69 18.50 -13.64
C GLU A 144 -9.61 17.27 -13.78
N PHE A 145 -9.12 16.21 -14.42
CA PHE A 145 -9.87 14.95 -14.54
C PHE A 145 -10.30 14.39 -13.19
N GLY A 146 -9.36 14.26 -12.24
CA GLY A 146 -9.66 13.71 -10.91
C GLY A 146 -10.64 14.56 -10.11
N LEU A 147 -10.55 15.90 -10.20
CA LEU A 147 -11.47 16.83 -9.56
C LEU A 147 -12.86 16.82 -10.20
N ALA A 148 -12.94 16.81 -11.53
CA ALA A 148 -14.22 16.71 -12.24
C ALA A 148 -14.94 15.38 -11.97
N ASP A 149 -14.20 14.25 -11.99
CA ASP A 149 -14.74 12.92 -11.73
C ASP A 149 -15.25 12.75 -10.29
N SER A 150 -14.54 13.33 -9.31
CA SER A 150 -14.89 13.23 -7.89
C SER A 150 -15.78 14.35 -7.36
N SER A 151 -15.87 15.48 -8.05
CA SER A 151 -16.70 16.64 -7.69
C SER A 151 -16.60 17.03 -6.22
N PRO A 152 -15.40 17.35 -5.66
CA PRO A 152 -15.24 17.69 -4.27
C PRO A 152 -15.78 19.08 -3.95
N ARG A 153 -16.29 19.28 -2.73
CA ARG A 153 -16.73 20.59 -2.24
C ARG A 153 -15.57 21.50 -1.85
N ALA A 154 -14.45 20.89 -1.44
CA ALA A 154 -13.23 21.62 -1.12
C ALA A 154 -11.99 20.91 -1.68
N LEU A 155 -10.97 21.69 -2.02
CA LEU A 155 -9.65 21.25 -2.44
C LEU A 155 -8.62 21.86 -1.48
N LEU A 156 -7.86 21.01 -0.80
CA LEU A 156 -6.69 21.37 0.00
C LEU A 156 -5.45 21.02 -0.84
N CYS A 157 -4.64 22.00 -1.22
CA CYS A 157 -3.51 21.76 -2.11
C CYS A 157 -2.31 22.66 -1.80
N ASP A 158 -1.11 22.16 -2.06
CA ASP A 158 0.11 22.96 -1.99
C ASP A 158 0.29 23.86 -3.23
N GLY A 159 1.27 24.77 -3.19
CA GLY A 159 1.47 25.77 -4.23
C GLY A 159 1.67 25.18 -5.62
N GLU A 160 2.49 24.12 -5.76
CA GLU A 160 2.75 23.49 -7.05
C GLU A 160 1.47 22.88 -7.68
N ARG A 161 0.58 22.32 -6.86
CA ARG A 161 -0.70 21.75 -7.32
C ARG A 161 -1.72 22.83 -7.56
N LEU A 162 -1.72 23.88 -6.75
CA LEU A 162 -2.58 25.03 -6.96
C LEU A 162 -2.29 25.69 -8.33
N ASP A 163 -1.02 25.94 -8.66
CA ASP A 163 -0.62 26.50 -9.95
C ASP A 163 -1.08 25.62 -11.12
N GLY A 164 -1.01 24.28 -10.94
CA GLY A 164 -1.49 23.32 -11.94
C GLY A 164 -3.00 23.33 -12.14
N VAL A 165 -3.79 23.63 -11.10
CA VAL A 165 -5.25 23.58 -11.12
C VAL A 165 -5.90 24.93 -11.46
N VAL A 166 -5.25 26.05 -11.16
CA VAL A 166 -5.78 27.40 -11.40
C VAL A 166 -6.40 27.59 -12.80
N PRO A 167 -5.79 27.10 -13.91
CA PRO A 167 -6.36 27.25 -15.24
C PRO A 167 -7.74 26.58 -15.42
N TYR A 168 -8.09 25.62 -14.59
CA TYR A 168 -9.30 24.80 -14.70
C TYR A 168 -10.37 25.14 -13.66
N LEU A 169 -10.06 26.02 -12.66
CA LEU A 169 -10.97 26.31 -11.55
C LEU A 169 -12.35 26.85 -11.99
N GLU A 170 -12.39 27.68 -13.04
CA GLU A 170 -13.66 28.22 -13.56
C GLU A 170 -14.56 27.10 -14.08
N ALA A 171 -14.01 26.17 -14.86
CA ALA A 171 -14.77 25.03 -15.38
C ALA A 171 -15.17 24.04 -14.27
N LEU A 172 -14.28 23.75 -13.33
CA LEU A 172 -14.54 22.86 -12.19
C LEU A 172 -15.63 23.40 -11.24
N ARG A 173 -15.86 24.70 -11.22
CA ARG A 173 -16.90 25.36 -10.40
C ARG A 173 -18.22 25.57 -11.13
N ALA A 174 -18.32 25.20 -12.41
CA ALA A 174 -19.55 25.40 -13.19
C ALA A 174 -20.77 24.64 -12.62
N ASP A 175 -20.53 23.44 -12.06
CA ASP A 175 -21.57 22.59 -11.51
C ASP A 175 -21.77 22.76 -9.98
N GLY A 176 -21.03 23.66 -9.34
CA GLY A 176 -21.14 23.94 -7.91
C GLY A 176 -19.85 24.51 -7.31
N PRO A 177 -19.93 25.08 -6.11
CA PRO A 177 -18.77 25.70 -5.48
C PRO A 177 -17.75 24.62 -5.10
N MET A 178 -16.48 24.87 -5.45
CA MET A 178 -15.32 24.17 -4.94
C MET A 178 -14.40 25.21 -4.26
N HIS A 179 -14.37 25.17 -2.92
CA HIS A 179 -13.51 26.04 -2.12
C HIS A 179 -12.06 25.55 -2.16
N VAL A 180 -11.10 26.46 -2.11
CA VAL A 180 -9.67 26.11 -2.15
C VAL A 180 -9.00 26.55 -0.85
N VAL A 181 -8.29 25.64 -0.22
CA VAL A 181 -7.39 25.91 0.92
C VAL A 181 -5.96 25.66 0.47
N GLY A 182 -5.17 26.74 0.35
CA GLY A 182 -3.78 26.68 -0.08
C GLY A 182 -2.84 26.37 1.07
N VAL A 183 -2.06 25.31 0.93
CA VAL A 183 -1.15 24.77 1.95
C VAL A 183 0.29 25.16 1.61
N ARG A 184 1.04 25.67 2.57
CA ARG A 184 2.48 26.03 2.44
C ARG A 184 2.76 26.91 1.21
N LEU A 185 1.89 27.87 0.97
CA LEU A 185 2.05 28.81 -0.15
C LEU A 185 3.17 29.80 0.14
N ASP A 186 3.84 30.27 -0.92
CA ASP A 186 4.70 31.44 -0.82
C ASP A 186 3.90 32.60 -0.20
N PRO A 187 4.41 33.32 0.82
CA PRO A 187 3.71 34.43 1.45
C PRO A 187 3.22 35.50 0.46
N ASP A 188 3.97 35.73 -0.62
CA ASP A 188 3.67 36.72 -1.66
C ASP A 188 2.81 36.16 -2.81
N ALA A 189 2.50 34.85 -2.82
CA ALA A 189 1.65 34.24 -3.85
C ALA A 189 0.22 34.77 -3.77
N GLY A 190 -0.30 35.21 -4.91
CA GLY A 190 -1.71 35.57 -5.06
C GLY A 190 -2.61 34.36 -4.92
N LEU A 191 -3.80 34.55 -4.31
CA LEU A 191 -4.81 33.52 -4.21
C LEU A 191 -5.86 33.65 -5.32
N PRO A 192 -6.37 32.53 -5.87
CA PRO A 192 -7.57 32.54 -6.69
C PRO A 192 -8.78 33.11 -5.92
N VAL A 193 -9.81 33.53 -6.65
CA VAL A 193 -11.10 33.91 -6.03
C VAL A 193 -11.65 32.74 -5.23
N ASP A 194 -12.21 33.01 -4.04
CA ASP A 194 -12.75 32.02 -3.10
C ASP A 194 -11.71 30.97 -2.63
N ALA A 195 -10.44 31.38 -2.54
CA ALA A 195 -9.38 30.60 -1.89
C ALA A 195 -8.91 31.27 -0.61
N VAL A 196 -8.50 30.47 0.37
CA VAL A 196 -7.91 30.91 1.63
C VAL A 196 -6.57 30.21 1.86
N ARG A 197 -5.70 30.80 2.67
CA ARG A 197 -4.49 30.11 3.13
C ARG A 197 -4.85 29.15 4.27
N TRP A 198 -4.07 28.09 4.42
CA TRP A 198 -4.22 27.14 5.51
C TRP A 198 -4.20 27.82 6.88
N GLU A 199 -3.26 28.73 7.09
CA GLU A 199 -3.10 29.47 8.34
C GLU A 199 -4.35 30.31 8.66
N ASP A 200 -4.94 30.95 7.64
CA ASP A 200 -6.16 31.74 7.78
C ASP A 200 -7.38 30.85 8.04
N ALA A 201 -7.45 29.67 7.39
CA ALA A 201 -8.52 28.70 7.61
C ALA A 201 -8.53 28.17 9.04
N VAL A 202 -7.34 27.86 9.60
CA VAL A 202 -7.19 27.34 10.96
C VAL A 202 -7.38 28.45 12.00
N THR A 203 -6.73 29.62 11.84
CA THR A 203 -6.84 30.71 12.81
C THR A 203 -8.20 31.42 12.79
N GLY A 204 -8.78 31.58 11.58
CA GLY A 204 -10.12 32.17 11.41
C GLY A 204 -11.24 31.30 11.97
N ALA A 205 -10.96 30.03 12.24
CA ALA A 205 -11.93 29.12 12.86
C ALA A 205 -12.10 29.33 14.36
N ALA A 206 -11.26 30.16 15.00
CA ALA A 206 -11.35 30.43 16.46
C ALA A 206 -12.71 31.02 16.90
N ASP A 207 -13.37 31.75 16.00
CA ASP A 207 -14.68 32.36 16.26
C ASP A 207 -15.85 31.47 15.77
N LEU A 208 -15.56 30.32 15.15
CA LEU A 208 -16.58 29.39 14.66
C LEU A 208 -16.97 28.36 15.73
N PRO A 209 -18.22 27.86 15.72
CA PRO A 209 -18.59 26.75 16.57
C PRO A 209 -17.74 25.51 16.21
N VAL A 210 -17.25 24.81 17.23
CA VAL A 210 -16.54 23.54 17.01
C VAL A 210 -17.47 22.56 16.31
N ALA A 211 -17.07 22.10 15.13
CA ALA A 211 -17.86 21.13 14.37
C ALA A 211 -17.97 19.81 15.15
N PRO A 212 -19.17 19.29 15.40
CA PRO A 212 -19.33 17.99 16.03
C PRO A 212 -18.86 16.87 15.09
N MET A 213 -18.51 15.74 15.67
CA MET A 213 -18.32 14.53 14.87
C MET A 213 -19.66 14.08 14.28
N ALA A 214 -19.69 13.79 12.98
CA ALA A 214 -20.86 13.29 12.29
C ALA A 214 -21.26 11.88 12.76
N ASP A 215 -22.52 11.50 12.54
CA ASP A 215 -22.98 10.12 12.68
C ASP A 215 -22.57 9.35 11.43
N ILE A 216 -21.58 8.49 11.54
CA ILE A 216 -20.90 7.82 10.42
C ILE A 216 -21.11 6.32 10.54
N GLY A 217 -21.70 5.74 9.50
CA GLY A 217 -21.88 4.31 9.36
C GLY A 217 -20.68 3.58 8.78
N PRO A 218 -20.59 2.25 8.93
CA PRO A 218 -19.48 1.46 8.39
C PRO A 218 -19.43 1.43 6.86
N GLU A 219 -20.58 1.63 6.18
CA GLU A 219 -20.67 1.63 4.72
C GLU A 219 -20.47 3.03 4.10
N ASP A 220 -20.34 4.07 4.90
CA ASP A 220 -20.06 5.40 4.39
C ASP A 220 -18.68 5.45 3.73
N ASP A 221 -18.56 6.34 2.75
CA ASP A 221 -17.31 6.52 2.02
C ASP A 221 -16.25 7.14 2.93
N LEU A 222 -15.14 6.44 3.08
CA LEU A 222 -13.97 6.93 3.81
C LEU A 222 -13.09 7.79 2.91
N CYS A 223 -12.66 7.19 1.80
CA CYS A 223 -11.79 7.85 0.85
C CYS A 223 -11.91 7.26 -0.56
N ILE A 224 -11.48 8.06 -1.54
CA ILE A 224 -11.40 7.70 -2.95
C ILE A 224 -9.96 7.85 -3.37
N PHE A 225 -9.30 6.71 -3.68
CA PHE A 225 -7.94 6.70 -4.21
C PHE A 225 -7.94 6.27 -5.66
N TYR A 226 -7.25 7.04 -6.50
CA TYR A 226 -7.17 6.77 -7.92
C TYR A 226 -6.08 5.74 -8.24
N THR A 227 -6.49 4.68 -8.95
CA THR A 227 -5.59 3.62 -9.44
C THR A 227 -5.30 3.82 -10.92
N SER A 228 -4.10 3.43 -11.37
CA SER A 228 -3.75 3.44 -12.78
C SER A 228 -4.54 2.36 -13.52
N GLY A 229 -5.65 2.76 -14.15
CA GLY A 229 -6.44 1.87 -15.00
C GLY A 229 -5.71 1.43 -16.27
N THR A 230 -6.11 0.29 -16.83
CA THR A 230 -5.60 -0.22 -18.11
C THR A 230 -6.15 0.56 -19.32
N THR A 231 -7.20 1.37 -19.14
CA THR A 231 -8.00 2.00 -20.19
C THR A 231 -7.67 3.48 -20.45
N GLY A 232 -6.55 3.98 -19.96
CA GLY A 232 -6.05 5.34 -20.24
C GLY A 232 -6.32 6.35 -19.13
N HIS A 233 -7.45 6.35 -18.46
CA HIS A 233 -7.74 7.24 -17.32
C HIS A 233 -7.73 6.47 -16.00
N PRO A 234 -7.25 7.08 -14.90
CA PRO A 234 -7.31 6.49 -13.57
C PRO A 234 -8.76 6.22 -13.13
N LYS A 235 -8.96 5.18 -12.32
CA LYS A 235 -10.26 4.87 -11.71
C LYS A 235 -10.22 5.19 -10.22
N GLY A 236 -11.19 5.94 -9.72
CA GLY A 236 -11.32 6.23 -8.29
C GLY A 236 -11.93 5.03 -7.53
N ALA A 237 -11.13 4.30 -6.78
CA ALA A 237 -11.60 3.22 -5.91
C ALA A 237 -12.24 3.83 -4.65
N VAL A 238 -13.52 3.54 -4.41
CA VAL A 238 -14.28 4.05 -3.27
C VAL A 238 -14.13 3.10 -2.09
N LEU A 239 -13.39 3.52 -1.08
CA LEU A 239 -13.11 2.80 0.14
C LEU A 239 -14.10 3.19 1.23
N THR A 240 -14.54 2.22 2.06
CA THR A 240 -15.49 2.44 3.14
C THR A 240 -14.81 2.45 4.50
N HIS A 241 -15.48 3.02 5.51
CA HIS A 241 -15.01 2.99 6.89
C HIS A 241 -14.84 1.55 7.41
N ARG A 242 -15.78 0.65 7.10
CA ARG A 242 -15.63 -0.78 7.44
C ARG A 242 -14.40 -1.40 6.79
N GLY A 243 -14.17 -1.09 5.51
CA GLY A 243 -13.03 -1.65 4.79
C GLY A 243 -11.70 -1.27 5.44
N ALA A 244 -11.54 -0.01 5.80
CA ALA A 244 -10.33 0.48 6.45
C ALA A 244 -10.17 -0.03 7.90
N ALA A 245 -11.29 -0.14 8.65
CA ALA A 245 -11.28 -0.75 10.00
C ALA A 245 -10.87 -2.22 9.94
N SER A 246 -11.39 -2.98 8.96
CA SER A 246 -10.99 -4.38 8.73
C SER A 246 -9.51 -4.49 8.37
N ASN A 247 -8.99 -3.60 7.52
CA ASN A 247 -7.57 -3.57 7.18
C ASN A 247 -6.68 -3.26 8.39
N LEU A 248 -7.09 -2.32 9.23
CA LEU A 248 -6.38 -2.00 10.48
C LEU A 248 -6.27 -3.24 11.39
N LEU A 249 -7.37 -3.98 11.54
CA LEU A 249 -7.40 -5.21 12.34
C LEU A 249 -6.60 -6.34 11.66
N ASN A 250 -6.58 -6.46 10.34
CA ASN A 250 -5.72 -7.41 9.63
C ASN A 250 -4.24 -7.19 9.96
N LEU A 251 -3.79 -5.93 9.96
CA LEU A 251 -2.41 -5.57 10.31
C LEU A 251 -2.12 -5.84 11.79
N ALA A 252 -3.04 -5.46 12.68
CA ALA A 252 -2.90 -5.69 14.12
C ALA A 252 -2.91 -7.19 14.47
N PHE A 253 -3.74 -7.99 13.78
CA PHE A 253 -3.82 -9.44 13.97
C PHE A 253 -2.45 -10.10 13.79
N TRP A 254 -1.74 -9.80 12.71
CA TRP A 254 -0.45 -10.41 12.41
C TRP A 254 0.62 -10.08 13.45
N GLN A 255 0.67 -8.84 13.94
CA GLN A 255 1.60 -8.44 14.99
C GLN A 255 1.26 -9.13 16.32
N THR A 256 -0.02 -9.16 16.69
CA THR A 256 -0.48 -9.81 17.93
C THR A 256 -0.26 -11.32 17.89
N MET A 257 -0.52 -11.95 16.75
CA MET A 257 -0.31 -13.39 16.57
C MET A 257 1.17 -13.76 16.69
N ALA A 258 2.06 -13.00 16.07
CA ALA A 258 3.49 -13.22 16.17
C ALA A 258 3.99 -13.11 17.63
N GLY A 259 3.53 -12.09 18.36
CA GLY A 259 3.85 -11.93 19.79
C GLY A 259 3.31 -13.10 20.63
N ALA A 260 2.04 -13.47 20.47
CA ALA A 260 1.44 -14.56 21.21
C ALA A 260 2.11 -15.93 20.94
N ALA A 261 2.48 -16.19 19.67
CA ALA A 261 3.22 -17.39 19.31
C ALA A 261 4.61 -17.43 19.96
N GLN A 262 5.31 -16.29 20.00
CA GLN A 262 6.59 -16.15 20.69
C GLN A 262 6.46 -16.43 22.20
N ASP A 263 5.46 -15.86 22.86
CA ASP A 263 5.20 -16.08 24.29
C ASP A 263 4.92 -17.56 24.58
N MET A 264 4.17 -18.25 23.71
CA MET A 264 3.91 -19.68 23.82
C MET A 264 5.19 -20.51 23.67
N ALA A 265 6.05 -20.18 22.70
CA ALA A 265 7.33 -20.86 22.49
C ALA A 265 8.26 -20.70 23.70
N VAL A 266 8.39 -19.49 24.24
CA VAL A 266 9.17 -19.22 25.48
C VAL A 266 8.61 -20.00 26.67
N ALA A 267 7.29 -20.04 26.84
CA ALA A 267 6.64 -20.82 27.90
C ALA A 267 6.87 -22.34 27.75
N ALA A 268 7.08 -22.84 26.52
CA ALA A 268 7.43 -24.22 26.23
C ALA A 268 8.95 -24.50 26.44
N GLY A 269 9.75 -23.49 26.79
CA GLY A 269 11.20 -23.61 27.00
C GLY A 269 12.02 -23.53 25.70
N GLU A 270 11.43 -23.07 24.63
CA GLU A 270 12.13 -22.83 23.37
C GLU A 270 12.87 -21.48 23.43
N PRO A 271 14.05 -21.36 22.78
CA PRO A 271 14.73 -20.08 22.72
C PRO A 271 13.88 -19.06 21.93
N PRO A 272 13.83 -17.78 22.37
CA PRO A 272 13.15 -16.75 21.61
C PRO A 272 13.69 -16.66 20.19
N THR A 273 12.79 -16.61 19.21
CA THR A 273 13.18 -16.50 17.80
C THR A 273 13.25 -15.03 17.38
N GLY A 274 14.46 -14.50 17.26
CA GLY A 274 14.79 -13.33 16.43
C GLY A 274 14.58 -11.93 16.95
N SER A 275 13.78 -11.66 18.00
CA SER A 275 13.58 -10.31 18.54
C SER A 275 14.62 -9.87 19.56
N ASP A 276 15.49 -10.77 20.01
CA ASP A 276 16.51 -10.47 21.02
C ASP A 276 17.68 -9.61 20.51
N LYS A 277 17.69 -9.35 19.19
CA LYS A 277 18.71 -8.50 18.57
C LYS A 277 18.34 -7.00 18.61
N GLN A 278 17.08 -6.66 18.89
CA GLN A 278 16.69 -5.26 19.03
C GLN A 278 17.35 -4.68 20.28
N SER A 279 18.53 -4.11 20.10
CA SER A 279 19.39 -3.61 21.18
C SER A 279 19.09 -2.16 21.55
N GLY A 280 18.30 -1.47 20.74
CA GLY A 280 18.06 -0.04 20.85
C GLY A 280 16.67 0.31 21.38
N GLU A 281 16.58 1.43 22.09
CA GLU A 281 15.30 2.05 22.42
C GLU A 281 14.58 2.44 21.11
N SER A 282 13.33 2.06 20.97
CA SER A 282 12.49 2.37 19.80
C SER A 282 11.16 2.95 20.20
N TYR A 283 10.59 3.80 19.33
CA TYR A 283 9.26 4.35 19.52
C TYR A 283 8.28 3.68 18.54
N PRO A 284 7.04 3.38 18.94
CA PRO A 284 6.00 3.00 17.99
C PRO A 284 5.91 4.06 16.89
N GLY A 285 6.09 3.67 15.64
CA GLY A 285 6.06 4.65 14.55
C GLY A 285 6.80 4.19 13.30
N SER A 286 6.74 5.02 12.27
CA SER A 286 7.34 4.75 10.97
C SER A 286 7.92 6.00 10.33
N VAL A 287 9.01 5.83 9.56
CA VAL A 287 9.39 6.81 8.53
C VAL A 287 8.54 6.55 7.30
N LEU A 288 7.73 7.54 6.92
CA LEU A 288 6.80 7.45 5.79
C LEU A 288 7.39 8.03 4.52
N ALA A 289 7.92 7.16 3.67
CA ALA A 289 8.44 7.50 2.35
C ALA A 289 7.41 7.32 1.23
N VAL A 290 6.42 6.43 1.42
CA VAL A 290 5.34 6.19 0.47
C VAL A 290 4.26 7.28 0.55
N PRO A 291 3.57 7.60 -0.56
CA PRO A 291 2.60 8.69 -0.55
C PRO A 291 1.37 8.43 0.33
N LEU A 292 0.90 9.48 1.02
CA LEU A 292 -0.33 9.45 1.81
C LEU A 292 -1.61 9.29 0.96
N PHE A 293 -1.62 9.76 -0.29
CA PHE A 293 -2.74 9.55 -1.23
C PHE A 293 -2.83 8.12 -1.78
N HIS A 294 -2.12 7.17 -1.17
CA HIS A 294 -2.12 5.75 -1.52
C HIS A 294 -2.41 4.90 -0.28
N VAL A 295 -3.11 3.77 -0.45
CA VAL A 295 -3.47 2.88 0.69
C VAL A 295 -2.27 2.43 1.53
N THR A 296 -1.09 2.27 0.94
CA THR A 296 0.11 1.90 1.70
C THR A 296 0.49 3.00 2.69
N GLY A 297 0.51 4.27 2.26
CA GLY A 297 0.83 5.39 3.14
C GLY A 297 -0.29 5.71 4.14
N CYS A 298 -1.54 5.75 3.67
CA CYS A 298 -2.69 6.08 4.50
C CYS A 298 -3.14 4.88 5.35
N ASN A 299 -3.62 3.81 4.71
CA ASN A 299 -4.30 2.73 5.43
C ASN A 299 -3.33 1.78 6.14
N CYS A 300 -2.10 1.60 5.61
CA CYS A 300 -1.14 0.67 6.19
C CYS A 300 -0.05 1.34 7.05
N CYS A 301 0.08 2.69 7.02
CA CYS A 301 1.02 3.41 7.88
C CYS A 301 0.32 4.41 8.81
N LEU A 302 -0.44 5.38 8.27
CA LEU A 302 -1.08 6.41 9.08
C LEU A 302 -2.06 5.82 10.10
N HIS A 303 -2.98 4.95 9.68
CA HIS A 303 -3.98 4.37 10.58
C HIS A 303 -3.34 3.54 11.71
N PRO A 304 -2.44 2.58 11.46
CA PRO A 304 -1.80 1.81 12.54
C PRO A 304 -0.99 2.67 13.49
N VAL A 305 -0.22 3.64 12.98
CA VAL A 305 0.56 4.56 13.82
C VAL A 305 -0.37 5.36 14.74
N THR A 306 -1.48 5.90 14.21
CA THR A 306 -2.47 6.64 15.02
C THR A 306 -3.13 5.73 16.07
N ALA A 307 -3.41 4.46 15.72
CA ALA A 307 -4.06 3.51 16.63
C ALA A 307 -3.23 3.21 17.89
N VAL A 308 -1.91 3.22 17.78
CA VAL A 308 -1.00 2.88 18.89
C VAL A 308 -0.40 4.11 19.58
N GLY A 309 -0.83 5.33 19.21
CA GLY A 309 -0.23 6.56 19.74
C GLY A 309 1.21 6.77 19.30
N GLY A 310 1.54 6.25 18.14
CA GLY A 310 2.88 6.28 17.58
C GLY A 310 3.20 7.60 16.86
N ARG A 311 4.45 7.71 16.40
CA ARG A 311 4.97 8.88 15.70
C ARG A 311 5.19 8.58 14.21
N LEU A 312 4.67 9.46 13.35
CA LEU A 312 4.82 9.39 11.90
C LEU A 312 5.83 10.45 11.44
N THR A 313 6.98 10.00 10.96
CA THR A 313 8.02 10.87 10.40
C THR A 313 7.86 10.95 8.90
N LEU A 314 7.47 12.11 8.39
CA LEU A 314 7.08 12.33 7.00
C LEU A 314 8.28 12.70 6.13
N MET A 315 8.41 12.04 4.98
CA MET A 315 9.38 12.41 3.94
C MET A 315 8.68 13.06 2.76
N HIS A 316 9.19 14.23 2.33
CA HIS A 316 8.68 14.92 1.13
C HIS A 316 8.95 14.15 -0.16
N ARG A 317 10.15 13.60 -0.29
CA ARG A 317 10.60 12.75 -1.40
C ARG A 317 11.47 11.63 -0.86
N TRP A 318 11.44 10.51 -1.53
CA TRP A 318 12.33 9.40 -1.22
C TRP A 318 13.79 9.77 -1.48
N ASN A 319 14.62 9.48 -0.48
CA ASN A 319 16.08 9.51 -0.53
C ASN A 319 16.59 8.57 0.57
N PRO A 320 17.41 7.55 0.26
CA PRO A 320 17.82 6.54 1.23
C PRO A 320 18.73 7.09 2.34
N GLU A 321 19.59 8.07 2.03
CA GLU A 321 20.50 8.69 3.01
C GLU A 321 19.69 9.51 4.04
N VAL A 322 18.72 10.29 3.57
CA VAL A 322 17.78 11.05 4.44
C VAL A 322 16.93 10.08 5.26
N ALA A 323 16.48 8.96 4.68
CA ALA A 323 15.71 7.97 5.42
C ALA A 323 16.54 7.36 6.57
N LEU A 324 17.80 7.03 6.32
CA LEU A 324 18.72 6.53 7.34
C LEU A 324 18.98 7.55 8.45
N GLU A 325 19.15 8.83 8.10
CA GLU A 325 19.26 9.92 9.08
C GLU A 325 18.02 10.03 9.97
N LEU A 326 16.83 9.95 9.36
CA LEU A 326 15.56 9.99 10.08
C LEU A 326 15.37 8.76 10.98
N ILE A 327 15.78 7.57 10.52
CA ILE A 327 15.74 6.33 11.32
C ILE A 327 16.62 6.47 12.56
N GLU A 328 17.86 6.93 12.40
CA GLU A 328 18.78 7.14 13.51
C GLU A 328 18.25 8.18 14.49
N ARG A 329 17.79 9.33 14.00
CA ARG A 329 17.31 10.47 14.81
C ARG A 329 16.01 10.18 15.54
N GLU A 330 15.03 9.62 14.83
CA GLU A 330 13.66 9.46 15.34
C GLU A 330 13.39 8.07 15.93
N ARG A 331 14.29 7.11 15.71
CA ARG A 331 14.27 5.75 16.27
C ARG A 331 12.90 5.05 16.11
N PRO A 332 12.30 5.04 14.90
CA PRO A 332 11.03 4.36 14.66
C PRO A 332 11.19 2.83 14.81
N SER A 333 10.13 2.15 15.23
CA SER A 333 10.12 0.69 15.28
C SER A 333 9.98 0.02 13.91
N THR A 334 9.47 0.77 12.91
CA THR A 334 9.20 0.22 11.57
C THR A 334 9.65 1.16 10.46
N PHE A 335 10.07 0.57 9.35
CA PHE A 335 10.13 1.25 8.06
C PHE A 335 9.29 0.47 7.06
N THR A 336 8.35 1.17 6.41
CA THR A 336 7.47 0.60 5.40
C THR A 336 7.70 1.33 4.07
N GLY A 337 8.17 0.58 3.07
CA GLY A 337 8.43 1.07 1.72
C GLY A 337 8.05 0.06 0.66
N VAL A 338 8.23 0.42 -0.61
CA VAL A 338 8.21 -0.59 -1.69
C VAL A 338 9.54 -1.33 -1.72
N PRO A 339 9.62 -2.56 -2.27
CA PRO A 339 10.84 -3.37 -2.26
C PRO A 339 12.08 -2.66 -2.81
N THR A 340 11.91 -1.77 -3.80
CA THR A 340 13.01 -0.96 -4.35
C THR A 340 13.56 0.03 -3.33
N MET A 341 12.70 0.71 -2.54
CA MET A 341 13.14 1.61 -1.47
C MET A 341 13.90 0.85 -0.39
N VAL A 342 13.41 -0.33 0.00
CA VAL A 342 14.09 -1.20 0.97
C VAL A 342 15.46 -1.63 0.44
N ARG A 343 15.55 -2.02 -0.83
CA ARG A 343 16.81 -2.41 -1.49
C ARG A 343 17.80 -1.24 -1.54
N GLU A 344 17.36 -0.06 -1.90
CA GLU A 344 18.17 1.15 -1.92
C GLU A 344 18.67 1.52 -0.52
N LEU A 345 17.80 1.41 0.49
CA LEU A 345 18.14 1.70 1.89
C LEU A 345 19.28 0.80 2.37
N ILE A 346 19.13 -0.54 2.23
CA ILE A 346 20.14 -1.50 2.73
C ILE A 346 21.43 -1.52 1.90
N ASN A 347 21.40 -1.06 0.64
CA ASN A 347 22.58 -0.96 -0.21
C ASN A 347 23.26 0.42 -0.13
N SER A 348 22.67 1.39 0.60
CA SER A 348 23.31 2.70 0.79
C SER A 348 24.65 2.57 1.49
N PRO A 349 25.69 3.29 1.04
CA PRO A 349 27.01 3.33 1.74
C PRO A 349 26.92 3.84 3.19
N ASP A 350 25.84 4.55 3.53
CA ASP A 350 25.62 5.10 4.87
C ASP A 350 24.91 4.11 5.80
N PHE A 351 24.38 2.98 5.30
CA PHE A 351 23.65 2.01 6.12
C PHE A 351 24.46 1.52 7.32
N ASP A 352 25.73 1.14 7.11
CA ASP A 352 26.61 0.63 8.17
C ASP A 352 27.19 1.74 9.07
N ARG A 353 26.94 3.02 8.73
CA ARG A 353 27.40 4.20 9.49
C ARG A 353 26.34 4.76 10.40
N ARG A 354 25.07 4.46 10.14
CA ARG A 354 23.91 4.95 10.88
C ARG A 354 23.38 3.91 11.85
N ASP A 355 22.84 4.38 12.97
CA ASP A 355 22.21 3.50 13.95
C ASP A 355 20.78 3.14 13.50
N THR A 356 20.60 1.92 13.00
CA THR A 356 19.31 1.34 12.59
C THR A 356 18.75 0.34 13.60
N SER A 357 19.35 0.23 14.80
CA SER A 357 18.99 -0.75 15.84
C SER A 357 17.58 -0.61 16.41
N SER A 358 16.91 0.51 16.14
CA SER A 358 15.50 0.73 16.53
C SER A 358 14.51 -0.05 15.66
N LEU A 359 14.90 -0.46 14.43
CA LEU A 359 13.99 -1.12 13.50
C LEU A 359 13.71 -2.56 13.91
N ALA A 360 12.50 -2.82 14.39
CA ALA A 360 11.99 -4.16 14.61
C ALA A 360 11.52 -4.82 13.30
N HIS A 361 11.01 -4.02 12.36
CA HIS A 361 10.52 -4.48 11.07
C HIS A 361 11.01 -3.58 9.93
N LEU A 362 11.52 -4.22 8.89
CA LEU A 362 11.87 -3.60 7.62
C LEU A 362 11.17 -4.35 6.50
N GLY A 363 10.31 -3.68 5.76
CA GLY A 363 9.56 -4.33 4.72
C GLY A 363 8.51 -3.41 4.11
N GLY A 364 7.47 -4.01 3.60
CA GLY A 364 6.38 -3.28 2.99
C GLY A 364 5.62 -4.11 2.00
N GLY A 365 5.07 -3.46 1.01
CA GLY A 365 4.24 -4.11 0.00
C GLY A 365 4.18 -3.30 -1.28
N GLY A 366 3.17 -3.63 -2.10
CA GLY A 366 2.94 -2.89 -3.33
C GLY A 366 3.66 -3.44 -4.55
N ALA A 367 4.67 -4.28 -4.40
CA ALA A 367 5.32 -5.06 -5.45
C ALA A 367 5.84 -6.37 -4.86
N ALA A 368 6.16 -7.34 -5.72
CA ALA A 368 6.76 -8.60 -5.28
C ALA A 368 8.13 -8.34 -4.64
N VAL A 369 8.36 -8.92 -3.47
CA VAL A 369 9.66 -8.90 -2.80
C VAL A 369 10.47 -10.07 -3.36
N GLN A 370 11.66 -9.77 -3.87
CA GLN A 370 12.54 -10.81 -4.39
C GLN A 370 13.19 -11.60 -3.25
N PRO A 371 13.33 -12.93 -3.37
CA PRO A 371 13.89 -13.78 -2.31
C PRO A 371 15.28 -13.36 -1.82
N ASP A 372 16.15 -12.83 -2.72
CA ASP A 372 17.46 -12.29 -2.36
C ASP A 372 17.38 -11.10 -1.40
N LEU A 373 16.33 -10.27 -1.56
CA LEU A 373 16.11 -9.12 -0.68
C LEU A 373 15.70 -9.57 0.73
N VAL A 374 14.89 -10.62 0.85
CA VAL A 374 14.49 -11.20 2.15
C VAL A 374 15.71 -11.64 2.93
N GLN A 375 16.61 -12.39 2.26
CA GLN A 375 17.86 -12.84 2.89
C GLN A 375 18.77 -11.66 3.29
N LYS A 376 18.92 -10.66 2.41
CA LYS A 376 19.73 -9.46 2.72
C LYS A 376 19.19 -8.66 3.90
N ILE A 377 17.88 -8.58 4.07
CA ILE A 377 17.27 -7.94 5.24
C ILE A 377 17.66 -8.70 6.51
N GLU A 378 17.50 -10.04 6.52
CA GLU A 378 17.84 -10.88 7.66
C GLU A 378 19.33 -10.78 8.06
N GLU A 379 20.22 -10.66 7.07
CA GLU A 379 21.67 -10.55 7.31
C GLU A 379 22.09 -9.19 7.85
N ARG A 380 21.41 -8.10 7.45
CA ARG A 380 21.88 -6.72 7.67
C ARG A 380 21.17 -5.96 8.77
N ILE A 381 19.96 -6.37 9.16
CA ILE A 381 19.23 -5.71 10.24
C ILE A 381 19.00 -6.67 11.42
N GLU A 382 18.84 -6.09 12.61
CA GLU A 382 18.45 -6.85 13.80
C GLU A 382 16.95 -7.17 13.83
N GLY A 383 16.18 -6.55 12.94
CA GLY A 383 14.73 -6.76 12.77
C GLY A 383 14.40 -7.87 11.78
N ARG A 384 13.09 -8.06 11.55
CA ARG A 384 12.56 -9.13 10.73
C ARG A 384 12.02 -8.64 9.39
N PRO A 385 12.23 -9.38 8.29
CA PRO A 385 11.59 -9.08 7.02
C PRO A 385 10.08 -9.31 7.11
N SER A 386 9.32 -8.46 6.42
CA SER A 386 7.88 -8.62 6.27
C SER A 386 7.41 -8.10 4.91
N THR A 387 6.34 -8.69 4.41
CA THR A 387 5.64 -8.19 3.22
C THR A 387 4.14 -8.31 3.38
N GLY A 388 3.40 -7.37 2.81
CA GLY A 388 1.95 -7.44 2.65
C GLY A 388 1.58 -7.40 1.18
N TYR A 389 0.73 -8.32 0.76
CA TYR A 389 0.10 -8.25 -0.55
C TYR A 389 -1.31 -7.71 -0.44
N GLY A 390 -1.63 -6.79 -1.34
CA GLY A 390 -2.94 -6.21 -1.45
C GLY A 390 -3.02 -5.11 -2.49
N LEU A 391 -4.20 -4.52 -2.60
CA LEU A 391 -4.54 -3.53 -3.61
C LEU A 391 -5.34 -2.39 -2.96
N THR A 392 -5.48 -1.29 -3.70
CA THR A 392 -6.34 -0.19 -3.30
C THR A 392 -7.78 -0.66 -3.09
N GLU A 393 -8.25 -1.54 -3.95
CA GLU A 393 -9.60 -2.11 -3.99
C GLU A 393 -9.93 -3.01 -2.78
N VAL A 394 -8.95 -3.31 -1.95
CA VAL A 394 -9.13 -4.05 -0.69
C VAL A 394 -8.68 -3.26 0.54
N ASN A 395 -8.64 -1.94 0.45
CA ASN A 395 -8.22 -1.06 1.55
C ASN A 395 -6.80 -1.29 2.08
N GLY A 396 -6.00 -2.13 1.45
CA GLY A 396 -4.65 -2.44 1.87
C GLY A 396 -4.30 -3.90 1.66
N VAL A 397 -4.36 -4.74 2.72
CA VAL A 397 -3.80 -6.10 2.68
C VAL A 397 -4.86 -7.19 2.49
N ILE A 398 -4.52 -8.17 1.65
CA ILE A 398 -5.20 -9.47 1.50
C ILE A 398 -4.47 -10.51 2.35
N SER A 399 -3.14 -10.55 2.23
CA SER A 399 -2.28 -11.51 2.91
C SER A 399 -1.01 -10.84 3.44
N ILE A 400 -0.40 -11.45 4.44
CA ILE A 400 0.85 -11.00 5.05
C ILE A 400 1.78 -12.19 5.18
N ASN A 401 3.05 -11.99 4.81
CA ASN A 401 4.15 -12.89 5.07
C ASN A 401 5.20 -12.17 5.91
N ALA A 402 5.53 -12.71 7.05
CA ALA A 402 6.40 -12.05 8.00
C ALA A 402 7.23 -13.05 8.81
N ASN A 403 8.30 -12.55 9.38
CA ASN A 403 9.15 -13.29 10.31
C ASN A 403 9.68 -14.59 9.70
N GLN A 404 9.68 -15.69 10.49
CA GLN A 404 10.17 -17.00 10.06
C GLN A 404 9.38 -17.59 8.88
N PHE A 405 8.10 -17.27 8.71
CA PHE A 405 7.33 -17.72 7.55
C PHE A 405 7.87 -17.11 6.26
N PHE A 406 8.29 -15.84 6.33
CA PHE A 406 8.88 -15.20 5.17
C PHE A 406 10.27 -15.76 4.85
N MET A 407 11.03 -16.15 5.88
CA MET A 407 12.30 -16.87 5.69
C MET A 407 12.09 -18.26 5.09
N ALA A 408 11.07 -19.00 5.56
CA ALA A 408 10.77 -20.35 5.07
C ALA A 408 10.18 -20.34 3.65
N LYS A 409 9.35 -19.33 3.32
CA LYS A 409 8.65 -19.21 2.03
C LYS A 409 8.87 -17.80 1.42
N PRO A 410 10.10 -17.45 1.04
CA PRO A 410 10.45 -16.07 0.62
C PRO A 410 9.81 -15.62 -0.70
N ALA A 411 9.27 -16.54 -1.50
CA ALA A 411 8.52 -16.23 -2.71
C ALA A 411 7.00 -16.08 -2.48
N SER A 412 6.51 -16.39 -1.27
CA SER A 412 5.09 -16.32 -0.97
C SER A 412 4.67 -14.91 -0.57
N ALA A 413 3.47 -14.51 -1.01
CA ALA A 413 2.78 -13.31 -0.54
C ALA A 413 2.16 -13.46 0.86
N GLY A 414 2.26 -14.65 1.46
CA GLY A 414 1.79 -14.96 2.81
C GLY A 414 0.40 -15.61 2.87
N SER A 415 -0.06 -15.83 4.09
CA SER A 415 -1.40 -16.37 4.32
C SER A 415 -2.44 -15.25 4.29
N PRO A 416 -3.64 -15.49 3.69
CA PRO A 416 -4.75 -14.53 3.74
C PRO A 416 -5.14 -14.17 5.17
N CYS A 417 -5.55 -12.92 5.39
CA CYS A 417 -6.01 -12.46 6.70
C CYS A 417 -7.34 -13.11 7.11
N PRO A 418 -7.68 -13.18 8.42
CA PRO A 418 -8.85 -13.95 8.91
C PRO A 418 -10.20 -13.65 8.26
N VAL A 419 -10.43 -12.37 7.90
CA VAL A 419 -11.69 -11.95 7.25
C VAL A 419 -11.61 -11.95 5.72
N MET A 420 -10.48 -12.40 5.14
CA MET A 420 -10.29 -12.50 3.70
C MET A 420 -10.56 -13.92 3.21
N GLU A 421 -11.57 -14.07 2.39
CA GLU A 421 -11.81 -15.28 1.61
C GLU A 421 -11.09 -15.16 0.26
N THR A 422 -10.46 -16.24 -0.18
CA THR A 422 -9.71 -16.29 -1.44
C THR A 422 -10.16 -17.46 -2.29
N ARG A 423 -10.17 -17.28 -3.60
CA ARG A 423 -10.39 -18.32 -4.61
C ARG A 423 -9.36 -18.16 -5.72
N ILE A 424 -8.88 -19.27 -6.24
CA ILE A 424 -8.07 -19.29 -7.46
C ILE A 424 -8.99 -19.78 -8.59
N VAL A 425 -9.25 -18.94 -9.57
CA VAL A 425 -10.25 -19.18 -10.62
C VAL A 425 -9.55 -19.34 -11.97
N GLY A 426 -9.78 -20.46 -12.63
CA GLY A 426 -9.24 -20.75 -13.96
C GLY A 426 -9.94 -19.93 -15.06
N GLU A 427 -9.37 -19.97 -16.27
CA GLU A 427 -9.93 -19.29 -17.45
C GLU A 427 -11.36 -19.76 -17.81
N ASP A 428 -11.73 -20.99 -17.42
CA ASP A 428 -13.07 -21.55 -17.57
C ASP A 428 -14.06 -21.11 -16.50
N GLY A 429 -13.65 -20.24 -15.57
CA GLY A 429 -14.45 -19.74 -14.46
C GLY A 429 -14.62 -20.75 -13.31
N THR A 430 -13.88 -21.86 -13.30
CA THR A 430 -13.94 -22.86 -12.23
C THR A 430 -12.83 -22.69 -11.20
N ASP A 431 -13.11 -23.10 -9.96
CA ASP A 431 -12.11 -23.09 -8.90
C ASP A 431 -10.98 -24.08 -9.20
N GLN A 432 -9.76 -23.63 -9.06
CA GLN A 432 -8.58 -24.48 -9.24
C GLN A 432 -8.26 -25.25 -7.95
N PRO A 433 -7.72 -26.48 -8.08
CA PRO A 433 -7.25 -27.25 -6.91
C PRO A 433 -6.01 -26.57 -6.29
N THR A 434 -5.65 -26.97 -5.08
CA THR A 434 -4.39 -26.58 -4.43
C THR A 434 -3.20 -26.77 -5.36
N GLY A 435 -2.36 -25.76 -5.49
CA GLY A 435 -1.25 -25.71 -6.44
C GLY A 435 -1.65 -25.40 -7.89
N GLY A 436 -2.94 -25.37 -8.21
CA GLY A 436 -3.45 -24.96 -9.53
C GLY A 436 -3.38 -23.45 -9.71
N HIS A 437 -2.97 -23.01 -10.90
CA HIS A 437 -2.83 -21.61 -11.24
C HIS A 437 -4.15 -21.03 -11.79
N GLY A 438 -4.45 -19.79 -11.44
CA GLY A 438 -5.61 -19.06 -11.92
C GLY A 438 -5.63 -17.63 -11.38
N GLU A 439 -6.66 -16.86 -11.73
CA GLU A 439 -6.86 -15.52 -11.19
C GLU A 439 -7.27 -15.60 -9.73
N LEU A 440 -6.63 -14.78 -8.89
CA LEU A 440 -7.03 -14.62 -7.50
C LEU A 440 -8.29 -13.76 -7.41
N TRP A 441 -9.35 -14.33 -6.87
CA TRP A 441 -10.57 -13.62 -6.48
C TRP A 441 -10.64 -13.54 -4.97
N VAL A 442 -11.09 -12.39 -4.45
CA VAL A 442 -11.15 -12.14 -3.01
C VAL A 442 -12.50 -11.58 -2.58
N ARG A 443 -12.93 -11.97 -1.36
CA ARG A 443 -14.11 -11.45 -0.70
C ARG A 443 -13.79 -11.22 0.79
N GLY A 444 -14.31 -10.15 1.38
CA GLY A 444 -14.08 -9.87 2.79
C GLY A 444 -14.47 -8.46 3.20
N GLY A 445 -14.43 -8.20 4.50
CA GLY A 445 -14.82 -6.93 5.10
C GLY A 445 -14.06 -5.71 4.57
N ASN A 446 -12.87 -5.89 4.03
CA ASN A 446 -12.03 -4.84 3.50
C ASN A 446 -12.13 -4.62 1.97
N VAL A 447 -12.98 -5.38 1.26
CA VAL A 447 -13.22 -5.12 -0.17
C VAL A 447 -13.98 -3.80 -0.36
N PHE A 448 -13.55 -3.00 -1.33
CA PHE A 448 -14.08 -1.68 -1.64
C PHE A 448 -15.56 -1.70 -2.07
N ARG A 449 -16.18 -0.53 -2.13
CA ARG A 449 -17.56 -0.42 -2.64
C ARG A 449 -17.66 -0.59 -4.16
N GLY A 450 -16.62 -0.16 -4.87
CA GLY A 450 -16.53 -0.16 -6.31
C GLY A 450 -15.76 1.06 -6.83
N TYR A 451 -15.66 1.19 -8.14
CA TYR A 451 -15.07 2.36 -8.79
C TYR A 451 -16.11 3.47 -8.97
N LEU A 452 -15.72 4.68 -8.62
CA LEU A 452 -16.54 5.89 -8.74
C LEU A 452 -16.97 6.10 -10.20
N ASN A 453 -18.26 6.31 -10.43
CA ASN A 453 -18.83 6.62 -11.75
C ASN A 453 -18.46 5.63 -12.88
N ARG A 454 -18.19 4.35 -12.54
CA ARG A 454 -17.75 3.33 -13.52
C ARG A 454 -18.57 2.03 -13.41
N PRO A 455 -19.87 2.06 -13.75
CA PRO A 455 -20.73 0.88 -13.58
C PRO A 455 -20.25 -0.34 -14.39
N GLU A 456 -19.73 -0.14 -15.60
CA GLU A 456 -19.20 -1.22 -16.44
C GLU A 456 -17.97 -1.88 -15.79
N ALA A 457 -17.00 -1.07 -15.31
CA ALA A 457 -15.82 -1.59 -14.65
C ALA A 457 -16.17 -2.30 -13.32
N ASN A 458 -17.21 -1.85 -12.63
CA ASN A 458 -17.72 -2.53 -11.44
C ASN A 458 -18.33 -3.89 -11.79
N ALA A 459 -19.12 -3.99 -12.86
CA ALA A 459 -19.70 -5.24 -13.32
C ALA A 459 -18.65 -6.25 -13.80
N GLU A 460 -17.52 -5.76 -14.38
CA GLU A 460 -16.41 -6.59 -14.82
C GLU A 460 -15.56 -7.10 -13.66
N SER A 461 -15.37 -6.29 -12.60
CA SER A 461 -14.43 -6.58 -11.52
C SER A 461 -15.07 -7.17 -10.26
N LEU A 462 -16.42 -7.18 -10.16
CA LEU A 462 -17.13 -7.69 -9.00
C LEU A 462 -18.22 -8.68 -9.43
N THR A 463 -18.13 -9.93 -8.98
CA THR A 463 -19.13 -10.98 -9.23
C THR A 463 -19.56 -11.61 -7.91
N ASP A 464 -20.83 -11.48 -7.54
CA ASP A 464 -21.40 -12.06 -6.30
C ASP A 464 -20.59 -11.73 -5.03
N GLY A 465 -20.08 -10.48 -4.97
CA GLY A 465 -19.24 -10.00 -3.86
C GLY A 465 -17.76 -10.41 -3.94
N TRP A 466 -17.36 -11.19 -4.93
CA TRP A 466 -15.96 -11.50 -5.22
C TRP A 466 -15.35 -10.41 -6.09
N PHE A 467 -14.23 -9.87 -5.64
CA PHE A 467 -13.42 -8.94 -6.40
C PHE A 467 -12.35 -9.70 -7.20
N HIS A 468 -12.29 -9.47 -8.49
CA HIS A 468 -11.30 -10.02 -9.41
C HIS A 468 -10.05 -9.14 -9.36
N THR A 469 -8.96 -9.69 -8.83
CA THR A 469 -7.76 -8.88 -8.60
C THR A 469 -6.96 -8.58 -9.87
N GLY A 470 -7.13 -9.39 -10.90
CA GLY A 470 -6.30 -9.39 -12.10
C GLY A 470 -4.89 -9.97 -11.87
N ASP A 471 -4.60 -10.47 -10.67
CA ASP A 471 -3.35 -11.11 -10.33
C ASP A 471 -3.49 -12.63 -10.44
N ILE A 472 -2.51 -13.29 -11.08
CA ILE A 472 -2.46 -14.74 -11.26
C ILE A 472 -1.62 -15.33 -10.14
N GLY A 473 -2.14 -16.42 -9.54
CA GLY A 473 -1.45 -17.08 -8.44
C GLY A 473 -1.97 -18.47 -8.15
N TYR A 474 -1.50 -19.04 -7.06
CA TYR A 474 -1.97 -20.30 -6.50
C TYR A 474 -1.85 -20.31 -4.98
N LEU A 475 -2.59 -21.19 -4.33
CA LEU A 475 -2.42 -21.51 -2.90
C LEU A 475 -1.69 -22.84 -2.78
N ASP A 476 -0.67 -22.89 -1.91
CA ASP A 476 -0.01 -24.16 -1.60
C ASP A 476 -0.81 -25.00 -0.58
N GLU A 477 -0.28 -26.18 -0.22
CA GLU A 477 -0.92 -27.11 0.71
C GLU A 477 -1.10 -26.52 2.13
N ASP A 478 -0.29 -25.52 2.48
CA ASP A 478 -0.35 -24.81 3.75
C ASP A 478 -1.27 -23.59 3.73
N GLY A 479 -1.88 -23.28 2.58
CA GLY A 479 -2.75 -22.12 2.40
C GLY A 479 -2.00 -20.80 2.20
N PHE A 480 -0.68 -20.86 1.88
CA PHE A 480 0.08 -19.68 1.50
C PHE A 480 -0.18 -19.29 0.05
N LEU A 481 -0.36 -18.01 -0.18
CA LEU A 481 -0.58 -17.43 -1.50
C LEU A 481 0.76 -17.18 -2.20
N PHE A 482 0.88 -17.66 -3.43
CA PHE A 482 1.98 -17.36 -4.33
C PHE A 482 1.45 -16.60 -5.54
N LEU A 483 1.97 -15.42 -5.76
CA LEU A 483 1.64 -14.60 -6.94
C LEU A 483 2.68 -14.87 -8.01
N VAL A 484 2.21 -15.16 -9.20
CA VAL A 484 3.08 -15.49 -10.34
C VAL A 484 3.23 -14.32 -11.30
N ASP A 485 2.14 -13.59 -11.60
CA ASP A 485 2.18 -12.37 -12.41
C ASP A 485 0.82 -11.64 -12.38
N ARG A 486 0.73 -10.54 -13.13
CA ARG A 486 -0.55 -9.96 -13.55
C ARG A 486 -1.00 -10.54 -14.86
N ALA A 487 -2.28 -10.86 -15.00
CA ALA A 487 -2.86 -11.41 -16.23
C ALA A 487 -2.47 -10.59 -17.48
N LYS A 488 -2.38 -9.25 -17.34
CA LYS A 488 -2.04 -8.32 -18.44
C LYS A 488 -0.54 -8.11 -18.68
N ASP A 489 0.32 -8.50 -17.75
CA ASP A 489 1.77 -8.32 -17.84
C ASP A 489 2.48 -9.62 -18.27
N MET A 490 1.74 -10.74 -18.26
CA MET A 490 2.18 -12.06 -18.72
C MET A 490 2.53 -12.05 -20.22
N VAL A 491 3.60 -12.72 -20.60
CA VAL A 491 4.00 -12.91 -22.01
C VAL A 491 3.39 -14.19 -22.54
N LEU A 492 2.57 -14.10 -23.58
CA LEU A 492 1.94 -15.26 -24.20
C LEU A 492 2.80 -15.77 -25.39
N ARG A 493 3.75 -16.66 -25.10
CA ARG A 493 4.68 -17.17 -26.08
C ARG A 493 4.21 -18.51 -26.66
N SER A 494 3.80 -18.52 -27.92
CA SER A 494 3.33 -19.75 -28.63
C SER A 494 2.23 -20.50 -27.86
N GLY A 495 1.39 -19.82 -27.10
CA GLY A 495 0.36 -20.41 -26.26
C GLY A 495 0.82 -20.84 -24.86
N GLU A 496 2.10 -20.65 -24.53
CA GLU A 496 2.65 -20.87 -23.19
C GLU A 496 2.73 -19.57 -22.43
N ASN A 497 2.28 -19.60 -21.17
CA ASN A 497 2.32 -18.44 -20.27
C ASN A 497 3.73 -18.28 -19.69
N VAL A 498 4.38 -17.14 -19.95
CA VAL A 498 5.64 -16.77 -19.33
C VAL A 498 5.39 -15.63 -18.36
N TYR A 499 5.64 -15.88 -17.10
CA TYR A 499 5.43 -14.91 -16.03
C TYR A 499 6.65 -14.01 -15.87
N CYS A 500 6.46 -12.70 -16.04
CA CYS A 500 7.54 -11.72 -15.95
C CYS A 500 8.24 -11.74 -14.59
N ALA A 501 7.49 -11.96 -13.51
CA ALA A 501 8.07 -12.01 -12.17
C ALA A 501 9.05 -13.19 -11.99
N GLU A 502 8.80 -14.34 -12.61
CA GLU A 502 9.72 -15.49 -12.61
C GLU A 502 11.03 -15.16 -13.34
N VAL A 503 10.93 -14.49 -14.47
CA VAL A 503 12.09 -14.04 -15.26
C VAL A 503 12.90 -13.01 -14.46
N GLU A 504 12.24 -12.02 -13.87
CA GLU A 504 12.87 -11.01 -13.03
C GLU A 504 13.56 -11.62 -11.82
N ALA A 505 12.92 -12.58 -11.15
CA ALA A 505 13.51 -13.28 -10.00
C ALA A 505 14.79 -14.04 -10.37
N ALA A 506 14.86 -14.64 -11.55
CA ALA A 506 16.07 -15.30 -12.04
C ALA A 506 17.17 -14.27 -12.35
N ILE A 507 16.82 -13.15 -12.97
CA ILE A 507 17.76 -12.08 -13.32
C ILE A 507 18.35 -11.42 -12.07
N TYR A 508 17.54 -11.13 -11.05
CA TYR A 508 18.02 -10.51 -9.80
C TYR A 508 18.99 -11.37 -8.99
N GLN A 509 19.11 -12.67 -9.26
CA GLN A 509 20.14 -13.52 -8.66
C GLN A 509 21.54 -13.24 -9.23
N HIS A 510 21.65 -12.52 -10.34
CA HIS A 510 22.95 -12.12 -10.87
C HIS A 510 23.51 -10.90 -10.10
N PRO A 511 24.77 -10.98 -9.57
CA PRO A 511 25.30 -9.96 -8.65
C PRO A 511 25.51 -8.58 -9.28
N ALA A 512 25.54 -8.47 -10.60
CA ALA A 512 25.71 -7.20 -11.30
C ALA A 512 24.40 -6.40 -11.50
N ILE A 513 23.24 -6.95 -11.13
CA ILE A 513 21.93 -6.36 -11.42
C ILE A 513 21.51 -5.40 -10.30
N ALA A 514 21.22 -4.13 -10.66
CA ALA A 514 20.57 -3.16 -9.80
C ALA A 514 19.05 -3.18 -9.98
N GLU A 515 18.58 -3.12 -11.25
CA GLU A 515 17.16 -3.14 -11.58
C GLU A 515 16.89 -4.01 -12.80
N ALA A 516 15.73 -4.69 -12.82
CA ALA A 516 15.26 -5.47 -13.95
C ALA A 516 13.74 -5.42 -14.04
N ALA A 517 13.22 -5.24 -15.27
CA ALA A 517 11.80 -5.31 -15.56
C ALA A 517 11.58 -6.08 -16.87
N ALA A 518 10.89 -7.21 -16.79
CA ALA A 518 10.51 -8.03 -17.92
C ALA A 518 9.13 -7.63 -18.48
N PHE A 519 8.94 -7.74 -19.78
CA PHE A 519 7.69 -7.41 -20.48
C PHE A 519 7.58 -8.13 -21.82
N ALA A 520 6.35 -8.17 -22.35
CA ALA A 520 6.06 -8.77 -23.64
C ALA A 520 6.58 -7.90 -24.80
N VAL A 521 7.25 -8.54 -25.75
CA VAL A 521 7.66 -7.97 -27.04
C VAL A 521 6.94 -8.73 -28.16
N PRO A 522 6.23 -8.05 -29.08
CA PRO A 522 5.58 -8.70 -30.20
C PRO A 522 6.58 -9.45 -31.08
N ASP A 523 6.24 -10.67 -31.49
CA ASP A 523 7.04 -11.53 -32.37
C ASP A 523 6.17 -12.22 -33.42
N GLU A 524 6.61 -12.21 -34.68
CA GLU A 524 5.84 -12.78 -35.81
C GLU A 524 5.65 -14.29 -35.70
N ARG A 525 6.59 -15.02 -35.09
CA ARG A 525 6.59 -16.48 -35.01
C ARG A 525 5.90 -16.99 -33.74
N HIS A 526 6.14 -16.31 -32.64
CA HIS A 526 5.73 -16.77 -31.31
C HIS A 526 4.53 -16.00 -30.73
N GLY A 527 4.02 -14.98 -31.46
CA GLY A 527 3.05 -14.02 -30.98
C GLY A 527 3.72 -12.99 -30.08
N GLU A 528 4.30 -13.45 -28.97
CA GLU A 528 5.11 -12.63 -28.08
C GLU A 528 6.37 -13.39 -27.63
N VAL A 529 7.42 -12.62 -27.30
CA VAL A 529 8.65 -13.10 -26.66
C VAL A 529 9.01 -12.23 -25.48
N VAL A 530 9.89 -12.72 -24.61
CA VAL A 530 10.32 -11.99 -23.42
C VAL A 530 11.36 -10.94 -23.79
N GLY A 531 11.08 -9.69 -23.43
CA GLY A 531 12.06 -8.61 -23.37
C GLY A 531 12.36 -8.22 -21.93
N VAL A 532 13.56 -7.70 -21.66
CA VAL A 532 13.94 -7.19 -20.35
C VAL A 532 14.74 -5.90 -20.45
N ALA A 533 14.35 -4.91 -19.67
CA ALA A 533 15.15 -3.72 -19.39
C ALA A 533 15.95 -3.93 -18.10
N VAL A 534 17.24 -3.61 -18.12
CA VAL A 534 18.18 -3.89 -17.03
C VAL A 534 19.02 -2.65 -16.73
N VAL A 535 19.19 -2.34 -15.46
CA VAL A 535 20.17 -1.38 -14.95
C VAL A 535 21.21 -2.16 -14.15
N LEU A 536 22.49 -1.93 -14.43
CA LEU A 536 23.59 -2.56 -13.72
C LEU A 536 23.99 -1.77 -12.47
N LEU A 537 24.58 -2.44 -11.50
CA LEU A 537 25.24 -1.77 -10.39
C LEU A 537 26.41 -0.91 -10.90
N PRO A 538 26.79 0.17 -10.18
CA PRO A 538 27.95 0.99 -10.54
C PRO A 538 29.20 0.12 -10.77
N ASP A 539 29.95 0.44 -11.81
CA ASP A 539 31.18 -0.27 -12.21
C ASP A 539 31.03 -1.75 -12.61
N ALA A 540 29.79 -2.24 -12.70
CA ALA A 540 29.53 -3.59 -13.22
C ALA A 540 29.49 -3.60 -14.75
N ASP A 541 30.00 -4.69 -15.34
CA ASP A 541 29.91 -4.98 -16.78
C ASP A 541 29.28 -6.37 -16.98
N LEU A 542 28.28 -6.45 -17.86
CA LEU A 542 27.56 -7.67 -18.15
C LEU A 542 27.10 -7.70 -19.61
N ALA A 543 27.53 -8.71 -20.34
CA ALA A 543 27.04 -8.93 -21.71
C ALA A 543 25.63 -9.57 -21.70
N ALA A 544 24.82 -9.25 -22.70
CA ALA A 544 23.47 -9.82 -22.82
C ALA A 544 23.46 -11.35 -22.88
N ASP A 545 24.43 -11.96 -23.59
CA ASP A 545 24.54 -13.42 -23.66
C ASP A 545 24.89 -14.05 -22.32
N ALA A 546 25.74 -13.40 -21.52
CA ALA A 546 26.05 -13.86 -20.15
C ALA A 546 24.82 -13.80 -19.25
N LEU A 547 23.98 -12.75 -19.37
CA LEU A 547 22.72 -12.66 -18.66
C LEU A 547 21.74 -13.76 -19.09
N ARG A 548 21.63 -14.01 -20.41
CA ARG A 548 20.80 -15.10 -20.95
C ARG A 548 21.26 -16.48 -20.46
N ASP A 549 22.58 -16.72 -20.42
CA ASP A 549 23.13 -17.98 -19.94
C ASP A 549 22.89 -18.17 -18.43
N HIS A 550 23.06 -17.11 -17.64
CA HIS A 550 22.68 -17.11 -16.22
C HIS A 550 21.20 -17.45 -16.04
N THR A 551 20.32 -16.75 -16.76
CA THR A 551 18.87 -16.97 -16.68
C THR A 551 18.49 -18.38 -17.12
N ARG A 552 19.11 -18.91 -18.19
CA ARG A 552 18.88 -20.28 -18.72
C ARG A 552 19.28 -21.36 -17.73
N ALA A 553 20.22 -21.10 -16.84
CA ALA A 553 20.58 -22.04 -15.80
C ALA A 553 19.52 -22.16 -14.70
N LEU A 554 18.62 -21.18 -14.58
CA LEU A 554 17.64 -21.07 -13.50
C LEU A 554 16.20 -21.35 -13.94
N ILE A 555 15.85 -21.02 -15.19
CA ILE A 555 14.48 -21.18 -15.73
C ILE A 555 14.48 -21.84 -17.09
N SER A 556 13.31 -22.32 -17.51
CA SER A 556 13.11 -23.00 -18.80
C SER A 556 13.52 -22.11 -19.98
N GLY A 557 14.14 -22.70 -21.00
CA GLY A 557 14.76 -21.97 -22.11
C GLY A 557 13.78 -21.07 -22.91
N PHE A 558 12.50 -21.41 -22.99
CA PHE A 558 11.49 -20.59 -23.67
C PHE A 558 11.12 -19.32 -22.88
N LYS A 559 11.46 -19.24 -21.59
CA LYS A 559 11.26 -18.08 -20.72
C LYS A 559 12.44 -17.12 -20.72
N VAL A 560 13.60 -17.53 -21.26
CA VAL A 560 14.81 -16.71 -21.30
C VAL A 560 14.58 -15.48 -22.20
N PRO A 561 14.97 -14.27 -21.77
CA PRO A 561 14.77 -13.05 -22.56
C PRO A 561 15.45 -13.11 -23.92
N GLU A 562 14.70 -12.88 -24.99
CA GLU A 562 15.25 -12.74 -26.33
C GLU A 562 15.81 -11.35 -26.58
N HIS A 563 15.19 -10.33 -25.96
CA HIS A 563 15.61 -8.95 -26.04
C HIS A 563 16.11 -8.46 -24.69
N VAL A 564 17.33 -7.90 -24.66
CA VAL A 564 17.93 -7.31 -23.46
C VAL A 564 18.34 -5.89 -23.77
N TRP A 565 17.81 -4.94 -23.00
CA TRP A 565 18.21 -3.51 -23.06
C TRP A 565 18.90 -3.14 -21.76
N PHE A 566 20.17 -2.75 -21.85
CA PHE A 566 20.88 -2.15 -20.73
C PHE A 566 20.67 -0.64 -20.76
N LEU A 567 20.22 -0.07 -19.64
CA LEU A 567 19.94 1.35 -19.48
C LEU A 567 20.91 1.95 -18.47
N ASP A 568 21.34 3.18 -18.72
CA ASP A 568 22.23 3.93 -17.85
C ASP A 568 21.42 4.65 -16.73
N ASP A 569 20.19 5.04 -17.04
CA ASP A 569 19.27 5.67 -16.10
C ASP A 569 18.39 4.66 -15.37
N PRO A 570 17.95 4.95 -14.13
CA PRO A 570 16.98 4.12 -13.40
C PRO A 570 15.70 3.86 -14.21
N LEU A 571 15.11 2.68 -14.05
CA LEU A 571 13.87 2.32 -14.73
C LEU A 571 12.73 3.27 -14.34
N PRO A 572 11.85 3.66 -15.28
CA PRO A 572 10.72 4.56 -15.01
C PRO A 572 9.79 3.98 -13.97
N ARG A 573 9.44 4.81 -12.98
CA ARG A 573 8.59 4.44 -11.84
C ARG A 573 7.39 5.36 -11.74
N ASN A 574 6.29 4.80 -11.26
CA ASN A 574 5.15 5.62 -10.86
C ASN A 574 5.40 6.30 -9.50
N ALA A 575 4.44 7.11 -9.04
CA ALA A 575 4.50 7.82 -7.76
C ALA A 575 4.73 6.90 -6.54
N ASN A 576 4.35 5.63 -6.66
CA ASN A 576 4.49 4.62 -5.61
C ASN A 576 5.81 3.83 -5.69
N GLY A 577 6.73 4.22 -6.59
CA GLY A 577 8.02 3.58 -6.79
C GLY A 577 7.98 2.27 -7.60
N LYS A 578 6.83 1.88 -8.16
CA LYS A 578 6.69 0.67 -9.01
C LYS A 578 7.15 0.96 -10.43
N PHE A 579 7.82 -0.01 -11.06
CA PHE A 579 8.20 0.08 -12.47
C PHE A 579 6.97 0.21 -13.39
N VAL A 580 7.06 1.12 -14.36
CA VAL A 580 6.01 1.33 -15.37
C VAL A 580 6.38 0.55 -16.63
N LYS A 581 6.12 -0.77 -16.63
CA LYS A 581 6.47 -1.71 -17.72
C LYS A 581 5.92 -1.25 -19.08
N ARG A 582 4.72 -0.65 -19.11
CA ARG A 582 4.14 -0.10 -20.33
C ARG A 582 5.03 0.98 -20.94
N THR A 583 5.53 1.91 -20.14
CA THR A 583 6.44 2.98 -20.62
C THR A 583 7.71 2.38 -21.18
N LEU A 584 8.30 1.38 -20.50
CA LEU A 584 9.48 0.67 -20.99
C LEU A 584 9.21 -0.01 -22.32
N ARG A 585 8.11 -0.75 -22.43
CA ARG A 585 7.72 -1.41 -23.67
C ARG A 585 7.55 -0.40 -24.81
N ASP A 586 6.80 0.69 -24.59
CA ASP A 586 6.52 1.70 -25.61
C ASP A 586 7.79 2.44 -26.07
N GLN A 587 8.80 2.57 -25.20
CA GLN A 587 10.08 3.22 -25.51
C GLN A 587 11.10 2.28 -26.17
N LEU A 588 11.13 1.01 -25.78
CA LEU A 588 12.21 0.09 -26.13
C LEU A 588 11.86 -0.84 -27.30
N VAL A 589 10.58 -1.24 -27.44
CA VAL A 589 10.16 -2.08 -28.55
C VAL A 589 10.35 -1.35 -29.87
N GLY A 590 11.11 -1.95 -30.79
CA GLY A 590 11.52 -1.34 -32.06
C GLY A 590 12.88 -0.62 -32.01
N THR A 591 13.52 -0.54 -30.83
CA THR A 591 14.92 -0.08 -30.72
C THR A 591 15.88 -1.26 -30.73
N PRO A 592 17.16 -1.08 -31.10
CA PRO A 592 18.15 -2.16 -31.05
C PRO A 592 18.32 -2.71 -29.64
N ALA A 593 17.96 -3.99 -29.46
CA ALA A 593 18.28 -4.78 -28.25
C ALA A 593 19.64 -5.46 -28.43
N ARG A 594 20.30 -5.83 -27.32
CA ARG A 594 21.57 -6.57 -27.32
C ARG A 594 21.34 -8.05 -27.08
#